data_143bcb1c9fc80fb7b4abd3476b763af6
#
_entry.id   143bcb1c9fc80fb7b4abd3476b763af6
#
_cell.length_a   1.000
_cell.length_b   1.000
_cell.length_c   1.000
_cell.angle_alpha   90.00
_cell.angle_beta   90.00
_cell.angle_gamma   90.00
#
_symmetry.space_group_name_H-M   'P 1'
#
loop_
_entity.id
_entity.type
_entity.pdbx_description
1 polymer ?
#
loop_
_entity_poly.entity_id
_entity_poly.type
_entity_poly.pdbx_seq_one_letter_code
_entity_poly.pdbx_strand_id
1 'polypeptide(L)'
;KNLVRMSFVNLFTENSRNKYKNEINIALSEALKTPIQGYIAANDGMRLRENQNHVLTNDGFKKLIIAGKKDPVLQFEIAKKEAKKTNSELIGLDGGHMSHIENKEALSTILLNFLS
;
A
#
# COMPACT_ATOMS: atom_id res chain seq x y z
N LYS A 1 -9.26 -11.78 -16.20
CA LYS A 1 -10.06 -10.64 -15.65
C LYS A 1 -10.70 -10.97 -14.31
N ASN A 2 -11.21 -12.18 -14.07
CA ASN A 2 -11.83 -12.54 -12.78
C ASN A 2 -10.82 -12.55 -11.62
N LEU A 3 -9.60 -13.03 -11.84
CA LEU A 3 -8.54 -13.01 -10.83
C LEU A 3 -8.24 -11.58 -10.37
N VAL A 4 -8.12 -10.62 -11.29
CA VAL A 4 -7.90 -9.21 -10.96
C VAL A 4 -9.05 -8.65 -10.11
N ARG A 5 -10.31 -8.97 -10.44
CA ARG A 5 -11.48 -8.53 -9.65
C ARG A 5 -11.43 -9.05 -8.22
N MET A 6 -11.16 -10.35 -8.07
CA MET A 6 -11.12 -10.98 -6.76
C MET A 6 -9.95 -10.47 -5.90
N SER A 7 -8.75 -10.38 -6.48
CA SER A 7 -7.58 -9.88 -5.75
C SER A 7 -7.71 -8.40 -5.41
N PHE A 8 -8.28 -7.58 -6.29
CA PHE A 8 -8.43 -6.14 -6.07
C PHE A 8 -9.35 -5.84 -4.87
N VAL A 9 -10.49 -6.50 -4.77
CA VAL A 9 -11.42 -6.32 -3.65
C VAL A 9 -10.78 -6.71 -2.32
N ASN A 10 -9.88 -7.69 -2.33
CA ASN A 10 -9.17 -8.14 -1.13
C ASN A 10 -8.09 -7.18 -0.64
N LEU A 11 -7.82 -6.08 -1.34
CA LEU A 11 -6.93 -5.02 -0.86
C LEU A 11 -7.59 -4.13 0.21
N PHE A 12 -8.91 -4.19 0.35
CA PHE A 12 -9.71 -3.34 1.24
C PHE A 12 -10.22 -4.10 2.46
N THR A 13 -10.41 -3.39 3.55
CA THR A 13 -11.15 -3.94 4.69
C THR A 13 -12.62 -4.18 4.32
N GLU A 14 -13.31 -5.08 5.03
CA GLU A 14 -14.73 -5.36 4.80
C GLU A 14 -15.60 -4.10 4.92
N ASN A 15 -15.35 -3.29 5.94
CA ASN A 15 -16.05 -2.01 6.14
C ASN A 15 -15.80 -1.04 4.97
N SER A 16 -14.57 -0.97 4.47
CA SER A 16 -14.20 -0.09 3.35
C SER A 16 -14.86 -0.51 2.03
N ARG A 17 -15.09 -1.81 1.81
CA ARG A 17 -15.77 -2.32 0.60
C ARG A 17 -17.19 -1.75 0.45
N ASN A 18 -17.87 -1.53 1.56
CA ASN A 18 -19.21 -0.93 1.56
C ASN A 18 -19.12 0.60 1.47
N LYS A 19 -18.27 1.21 2.27
CA LYS A 19 -18.15 2.66 2.41
C LYS A 19 -17.63 3.33 1.13
N TYR A 20 -16.64 2.72 0.45
CA TYR A 20 -15.94 3.28 -0.71
C TYR A 20 -16.26 2.54 -2.02
N LYS A 21 -17.49 2.05 -2.15
CA LYS A 21 -17.90 1.23 -3.29
C LYS A 21 -17.68 1.91 -4.64
N ASN A 22 -17.92 3.22 -4.74
CA ASN A 22 -17.77 3.98 -5.98
C ASN A 22 -16.29 4.12 -6.34
N GLU A 23 -15.44 4.49 -5.40
CA GLU A 23 -14.00 4.65 -5.58
C GLU A 23 -13.34 3.31 -5.95
N ILE A 24 -13.77 2.24 -5.31
CA ILE A 24 -13.31 0.88 -5.61
C ILE A 24 -13.70 0.48 -7.03
N ASN A 25 -14.92 0.77 -7.48
CA ASN A 25 -15.36 0.46 -8.83
C ASN A 25 -14.58 1.25 -9.88
N ILE A 26 -14.30 2.53 -9.64
CA ILE A 26 -13.48 3.36 -10.53
C ILE A 26 -12.06 2.78 -10.62
N ALA A 27 -11.41 2.53 -9.50
CA ALA A 27 -10.07 2.01 -9.46
C ALA A 27 -9.96 0.59 -10.07
N LEU A 28 -10.96 -0.27 -9.84
CA LEU A 28 -11.05 -1.57 -10.47
C LEU A 28 -11.21 -1.47 -12.00
N SER A 29 -12.02 -0.51 -12.46
CA SER A 29 -12.19 -0.26 -13.90
C SER A 29 -10.86 0.11 -14.56
N GLU A 30 -10.05 0.95 -13.92
CA GLU A 30 -8.71 1.30 -14.39
C GLU A 30 -7.77 0.09 -14.36
N ALA A 31 -7.75 -0.68 -13.29
CA ALA A 31 -6.93 -1.90 -13.17
C ALA A 31 -7.23 -2.92 -14.28
N LEU A 32 -8.50 -3.05 -14.68
CA LEU A 32 -8.94 -3.97 -15.73
C LEU A 32 -8.52 -3.56 -17.16
N LYS A 33 -8.07 -2.32 -17.36
CA LYS A 33 -7.50 -1.85 -18.63
C LYS A 33 -6.06 -2.31 -18.81
N THR A 34 -5.38 -2.73 -17.74
CA THR A 34 -4.01 -3.25 -17.83
C THR A 34 -3.97 -4.51 -18.68
N PRO A 35 -3.15 -4.55 -19.74
CA PRO A 35 -2.99 -5.76 -20.57
C PRO A 35 -2.33 -6.88 -19.75
N ILE A 36 -2.62 -8.12 -20.13
CA ILE A 36 -2.11 -9.31 -19.41
C ILE A 36 -0.58 -9.33 -19.34
N GLN A 37 0.10 -8.88 -20.39
CA GLN A 37 1.55 -8.79 -20.45
C GLN A 37 2.10 -7.79 -19.41
N GLY A 38 1.42 -6.65 -19.23
CA GLY A 38 1.78 -5.66 -18.20
C GLY A 38 1.62 -6.22 -16.79
N TYR A 39 0.53 -6.96 -16.56
CA TYR A 39 0.29 -7.63 -15.27
C TYR A 39 1.37 -8.69 -14.98
N ILE A 40 1.72 -9.53 -15.95
CA ILE A 40 2.78 -10.55 -15.81
C ILE A 40 4.12 -9.86 -15.55
N ALA A 41 4.50 -8.86 -16.34
CA ALA A 41 5.76 -8.12 -16.18
C ALA A 41 5.88 -7.45 -14.80
N ALA A 42 4.81 -6.84 -14.30
CA ALA A 42 4.79 -6.24 -12.98
C ALA A 42 5.00 -7.27 -11.86
N ASN A 43 4.33 -8.43 -11.95
CA ASN A 43 4.51 -9.52 -10.98
C ASN A 43 5.92 -10.10 -11.02
N ASP A 44 6.49 -10.29 -12.20
CA ASP A 44 7.87 -10.75 -12.35
C ASP A 44 8.87 -9.73 -11.80
N GLY A 45 8.66 -8.44 -12.06
CA GLY A 45 9.47 -7.37 -11.49
C GLY A 45 9.44 -7.36 -9.95
N MET A 46 8.27 -7.54 -9.35
CA MET A 46 8.14 -7.66 -7.90
C MET A 46 8.85 -8.91 -7.35
N ARG A 47 8.71 -10.05 -8.02
CA ARG A 47 9.33 -11.31 -7.62
C ARG A 47 10.86 -11.29 -7.71
N LEU A 48 11.41 -10.64 -8.73
CA LEU A 48 12.84 -10.56 -9.00
C LEU A 48 13.54 -9.42 -8.28
N ARG A 49 12.77 -8.49 -7.69
CA ARG A 49 13.34 -7.33 -7.00
C ARG A 49 14.15 -7.78 -5.78
N GLU A 50 15.40 -7.40 -5.75
CA GLU A 50 16.28 -7.62 -4.62
C GLU A 50 15.85 -6.79 -3.40
N ASN A 51 16.19 -7.28 -2.21
CA ASN A 51 15.96 -6.54 -0.97
C ASN A 51 16.87 -5.32 -0.90
N GLN A 52 16.29 -4.13 -0.79
CA GLN A 52 16.98 -2.84 -0.73
C GLN A 52 17.00 -2.24 0.68
N ASN A 53 16.78 -3.01 1.71
CA ASN A 53 16.75 -2.52 3.10
C ASN A 53 18.04 -1.82 3.52
N HIS A 54 19.17 -2.20 2.93
CA HIS A 54 20.46 -1.53 3.17
C HIS A 54 20.44 -0.04 2.80
N VAL A 55 19.64 0.35 1.80
CA VAL A 55 19.45 1.76 1.45
C VAL A 55 18.70 2.49 2.55
N LEU A 56 17.67 1.85 3.13
CA LEU A 56 16.86 2.42 4.21
C LEU A 56 17.59 2.43 5.57
N THR A 57 18.67 1.69 5.73
CA THR A 57 19.50 1.78 6.96
C THR A 57 20.40 3.02 6.99
N ASN A 58 20.51 3.74 5.87
CA ASN A 58 21.23 5.00 5.82
C ASN A 58 20.43 6.11 6.56
N ASP A 59 21.07 6.80 7.48
CA ASP A 59 20.47 7.89 8.28
C ASP A 59 20.63 9.28 7.65
N GLY A 60 21.14 9.36 6.42
CA GLY A 60 21.36 10.63 5.71
C GLY A 60 20.08 11.33 5.20
N PHE A 61 18.89 10.74 5.42
CA PHE A 61 17.60 11.29 4.99
C PHE A 61 16.44 10.86 5.91
N LYS A 62 15.40 11.67 5.92
CA LYS A 62 14.17 11.34 6.67
C LYS A 62 13.47 10.14 6.02
N LYS A 63 12.95 9.24 6.84
CA LYS A 63 12.27 8.02 6.40
C LYS A 63 10.93 7.88 7.09
N LEU A 64 9.88 7.67 6.33
CA LEU A 64 8.54 7.45 6.83
C LEU A 64 7.94 6.21 6.18
N ILE A 65 7.46 5.28 7.00
CA ILE A 65 6.66 4.13 6.60
C ILE A 65 5.22 4.40 7.00
N ILE A 66 4.31 4.33 6.06
CA ILE A 66 2.87 4.45 6.30
C ILE A 66 2.24 3.09 5.99
N ALA A 67 1.51 2.52 6.93
CA ALA A 67 0.93 1.20 6.77
C ALA A 67 -0.49 1.12 7.33
N GLY A 68 -1.35 0.36 6.67
CA GLY A 68 -2.70 0.07 7.17
C GLY A 68 -2.64 -0.93 8.32
N LYS A 69 -3.27 -0.60 9.45
CA LYS A 69 -3.34 -1.52 10.62
C LYS A 69 -4.15 -2.78 10.34
N LYS A 70 -5.04 -2.72 9.36
CA LYS A 70 -5.93 -3.83 8.93
C LYS A 70 -5.61 -4.27 7.50
N ASP A 71 -4.38 -4.05 7.05
CA ASP A 71 -3.92 -4.43 5.72
C ASP A 71 -3.95 -5.96 5.57
N PRO A 72 -4.76 -6.51 4.65
CA PRO A 72 -4.87 -7.95 4.47
C PRO A 72 -3.73 -8.54 3.63
N VAL A 73 -2.90 -7.70 3.01
CA VAL A 73 -1.77 -8.11 2.15
C VAL A 73 -0.45 -8.01 2.88
N LEU A 74 -0.19 -6.87 3.53
CA LEU A 74 1.03 -6.61 4.28
C LEU A 74 0.70 -6.41 5.76
N GLN A 75 0.94 -7.44 6.55
CA GLN A 75 0.66 -7.39 7.99
C GLN A 75 1.38 -6.21 8.66
N PHE A 76 0.67 -5.45 9.47
CA PHE A 76 1.19 -4.26 10.15
C PHE A 76 2.43 -4.56 11.02
N GLU A 77 2.52 -5.76 11.58
CA GLU A 77 3.69 -6.20 12.35
C GLU A 77 4.97 -6.31 11.49
N ILE A 78 4.83 -6.58 10.18
CA ILE A 78 5.97 -6.55 9.24
C ILE A 78 6.46 -5.12 9.07
N ALA A 79 5.54 -4.16 8.88
CA ALA A 79 5.88 -2.74 8.78
C ALA A 79 6.58 -2.22 10.06
N LYS A 80 6.13 -2.67 11.26
CA LYS A 80 6.79 -2.33 12.52
C LYS A 80 8.23 -2.86 12.59
N LYS A 81 8.45 -4.12 12.20
CA LYS A 81 9.78 -4.72 12.18
C LYS A 81 10.70 -3.98 11.21
N GLU A 82 10.17 -3.63 10.05
CA GLU A 82 10.91 -2.89 9.02
C GLU A 82 11.27 -1.48 9.49
N ALA A 83 10.33 -0.74 10.08
CA ALA A 83 10.57 0.58 10.63
C ALA A 83 11.66 0.56 11.71
N LYS A 84 11.61 -0.41 12.61
CA LYS A 84 12.64 -0.60 13.64
C LYS A 84 14.01 -0.91 13.04
N LYS A 85 14.06 -1.81 12.05
CA LYS A 85 15.30 -2.24 11.40
C LYS A 85 15.97 -1.10 10.63
N THR A 86 15.19 -0.23 10.02
CA THR A 86 15.67 0.87 9.16
C THR A 86 15.73 2.22 9.87
N ASN A 87 15.44 2.28 11.15
CA ASN A 87 15.32 3.53 11.91
C ASN A 87 14.39 4.53 11.21
N SER A 88 13.24 4.06 10.77
CA SER A 88 12.22 4.85 10.07
C SER A 88 11.08 5.21 11.02
N GLU A 89 10.49 6.39 10.84
CA GLU A 89 9.21 6.73 11.45
C GLU A 89 8.12 5.79 10.91
N LEU A 90 7.19 5.36 11.77
CA LEU A 90 6.06 4.54 11.35
C LEU A 90 4.75 5.19 11.75
N ILE A 91 3.86 5.38 10.79
CA ILE A 91 2.48 5.81 11.03
C ILE A 91 1.52 4.72 10.55
N GLY A 92 0.67 4.25 11.48
CA GLY A 92 -0.39 3.29 11.20
C GLY A 92 -1.72 3.98 10.94
N LEU A 93 -2.34 3.70 9.79
CA LEU A 93 -3.68 4.14 9.42
C LEU A 93 -4.72 3.05 9.73
N ASP A 94 -5.96 3.44 10.04
CA ASP A 94 -7.01 2.51 10.45
C ASP A 94 -7.73 1.80 9.26
N GLY A 95 -7.07 1.71 8.12
CA GLY A 95 -7.55 1.07 6.89
C GLY A 95 -6.77 -0.18 6.51
N GLY A 96 -7.03 -0.65 5.29
CA GLY A 96 -6.35 -1.78 4.65
C GLY A 96 -5.17 -1.33 3.79
N HIS A 97 -5.02 -1.99 2.65
CA HIS A 97 -3.87 -1.78 1.75
C HIS A 97 -3.98 -0.48 0.92
N MET A 98 -5.18 0.00 0.67
CA MET A 98 -5.44 1.11 -0.24
C MET A 98 -5.65 2.44 0.52
N SER A 99 -4.65 2.87 1.27
CA SER A 99 -4.73 4.04 2.17
C SER A 99 -5.15 5.33 1.47
N HIS A 100 -4.84 5.52 0.19
CA HIS A 100 -5.25 6.68 -0.60
C HIS A 100 -6.77 6.73 -0.90
N ILE A 101 -7.47 5.62 -0.71
CA ILE A 101 -8.94 5.54 -0.75
C ILE A 101 -9.51 5.48 0.67
N GLU A 102 -8.99 4.55 1.49
CA GLU A 102 -9.56 4.24 2.81
C GLU A 102 -9.28 5.32 3.87
N ASN A 103 -8.18 6.05 3.73
CA ASN A 103 -7.70 7.06 4.69
C ASN A 103 -7.18 8.34 3.99
N LYS A 104 -7.84 8.78 2.93
CA LYS A 104 -7.39 9.86 2.05
C LYS A 104 -6.94 11.12 2.79
N GLU A 105 -7.78 11.63 3.69
CA GLU A 105 -7.52 12.88 4.42
C GLU A 105 -6.32 12.74 5.38
N ALA A 106 -6.32 11.65 6.16
CA ALA A 106 -5.23 11.36 7.09
C ALA A 106 -3.90 11.19 6.33
N LEU A 107 -3.91 10.42 5.24
CA LEU A 107 -2.74 10.23 4.39
C LEU A 107 -2.22 11.55 3.82
N SER A 108 -3.12 12.41 3.31
CA SER A 108 -2.73 13.72 2.78
C SER A 108 -2.08 14.59 3.84
N THR A 109 -2.64 14.65 5.04
CA THR A 109 -2.08 15.42 6.16
C THR A 109 -0.69 14.93 6.56
N ILE A 110 -0.52 13.60 6.65
CA ILE A 110 0.76 12.97 6.99
C ILE A 110 1.82 13.33 5.94
N LEU A 111 1.48 13.20 4.66
CA LEU A 111 2.42 13.51 3.58
C LEU A 111 2.81 14.98 3.55
N LEU A 112 1.86 15.90 3.73
CA LEU A 112 2.14 17.33 3.80
C LEU A 112 3.08 17.66 4.97
N ASN A 113 2.83 17.09 6.15
CA ASN A 113 3.69 17.30 7.32
C ASN A 113 5.10 16.72 7.12
N PHE A 114 5.21 15.56 6.49
CA PHE A 114 6.50 14.93 6.23
C PHE A 114 7.35 15.70 5.21
N LEU A 115 6.71 16.32 4.20
CA LEU A 115 7.36 17.07 3.14
C LEU A 115 7.67 18.53 3.51
N SER A 116 7.09 19.02 4.60
CA SER A 116 7.36 20.37 5.13
C SER A 116 8.63 20.38 5.96
#